data_39995a592d52109f2d440bb0f151c074
#
_entry.id   39995a592d52109f2d440bb0f151c074
#
_cell.length_a   1.000
_cell.length_b   1.000
_cell.length_c   1.000
_cell.angle_alpha   90.00
_cell.angle_beta   90.00
_cell.angle_gamma   90.00
#
_symmetry.space_group_name_H-M   'P 1'
#
loop_
_entity.id
_entity.type
_entity.pdbx_description
1 polymer ?
#
loop_
_entity_poly.entity_id
_entity_poly.type
_entity_poly.pdbx_seq_one_letter_code
_entity_poly.pdbx_strand_id
1 'polypeptide(L)'
;MMKLIEFELEDVSFIGSGAFKTLKLPELTSEEKFLIDPIVAPTSGLRIQILDQIEKKGKNKLLLTNRKLFLFLRVFKAISQQYKEMKKGKSLKILIVTDNRPTKSILLQYCSQIFAFDGYEIYYQEDEPGESKISAPYGAASVALLEDINLIIVLTASHNELSWNGIKFYIDYPMPMSGDLFKEISNKALNFQEIKFDPSYKPIPIDAEKKNNDYVVSLISKVLEIKSIKNKKLVIWPYLGKARGIVTLFKRLGADIILIDEEINPPNPIKELREDKLKQVMESEGSEIAILLDADRDRIALYVKQNGEYNYYIPNEIYSALHNILAKDYQKKIINVRTIPSDLRGDDTSFINILTGVGYKHLGVILYFLLGIKVDKSKVDKAILYFEDENNNLRKIDNAKPLKRQLFDLIQKNSLFEEEFVIVMWEESGGHTLNILNAVGAHNIDSFRFDSKFPIIADKYPVPALVLITELIARGHEISKSIDWSIKGINRTIPAVDKQKIKIMNNFAKNDNRTILIKDKEYKVSALSDNINTIDIFQLKSNNSTLYFRPSGTGPEVRFYIFGDRETHLEELKVVFNYIKLHYS
;
A
#
# COMPACT_ATOMS: atom_id res chain seq x y z
N MET A 1 -14.17 21.82 -15.32
CA MET A 1 -13.65 21.05 -14.18
C MET A 1 -14.55 21.32 -12.96
N MET A 2 -15.36 20.36 -12.58
CA MET A 2 -16.25 20.49 -11.42
C MET A 2 -15.41 20.07 -10.20
N LYS A 3 -15.05 21.01 -9.32
CA LYS A 3 -14.44 20.66 -8.03
C LYS A 3 -15.47 19.81 -7.26
N LEU A 4 -15.18 18.55 -7.06
CA LEU A 4 -16.04 17.62 -6.32
C LEU A 4 -16.30 18.07 -4.88
N ILE A 5 -15.33 18.75 -4.27
CA ILE A 5 -15.40 19.18 -2.87
C ILE A 5 -14.82 20.58 -2.71
N GLU A 6 -15.64 21.50 -2.25
CA GLU A 6 -15.21 22.80 -1.72
C GLU A 6 -15.37 22.79 -0.21
N PHE A 7 -14.45 23.40 0.52
CA PHE A 7 -14.53 23.53 1.97
C PHE A 7 -14.24 24.96 2.43
N GLU A 8 -14.82 25.32 3.58
CA GLU A 8 -14.51 26.53 4.30
C GLU A 8 -13.48 26.22 5.39
N LEU A 9 -12.55 27.14 5.64
CA LEU A 9 -11.58 27.07 6.74
C LEU A 9 -12.00 28.03 7.84
N GLU A 10 -12.00 27.60 9.09
CA GLU A 10 -12.07 28.52 10.22
C GLU A 10 -10.77 29.32 10.35
N ASP A 11 -10.88 30.59 10.70
CA ASP A 11 -9.73 31.45 10.95
C ASP A 11 -8.90 30.96 12.13
N VAL A 12 -7.60 30.80 11.92
CA VAL A 12 -6.65 30.42 12.96
C VAL A 12 -6.05 31.66 13.58
N SER A 13 -6.27 31.85 14.88
CA SER A 13 -5.73 33.00 15.62
C SER A 13 -4.31 32.70 16.10
N PHE A 14 -3.32 33.46 15.60
CA PHE A 14 -1.94 33.41 16.04
C PHE A 14 -1.62 34.55 17.01
N ILE A 15 -0.75 34.28 17.99
CA ILE A 15 -0.25 35.25 18.96
C ILE A 15 1.23 35.50 18.66
N GLY A 16 1.67 36.73 18.82
CA GLY A 16 3.09 37.12 18.70
C GLY A 16 3.33 38.28 17.76
N SER A 17 4.35 39.05 18.05
CA SER A 17 4.91 40.11 17.20
C SER A 17 6.27 39.65 16.68
N GLY A 18 6.51 39.74 15.38
CA GLY A 18 7.80 39.39 14.77
C GLY A 18 7.69 38.31 13.69
N ALA A 19 8.86 37.78 13.27
CA ALA A 19 8.97 36.82 12.17
C ALA A 19 8.28 35.47 12.47
N PHE A 20 8.23 35.05 13.73
CA PHE A 20 7.62 33.79 14.17
C PHE A 20 6.28 34.03 14.84
N LYS A 21 5.37 33.08 14.65
CA LYS A 21 4.04 33.12 15.26
C LYS A 21 3.82 31.90 16.15
N THR A 22 3.03 32.07 17.18
CA THR A 22 2.67 31.01 18.14
C THR A 22 1.17 30.79 18.10
N LEU A 23 0.76 29.51 18.00
CA LEU A 23 -0.61 29.07 18.14
C LEU A 23 -0.79 28.41 19.50
N LYS A 24 -1.69 28.92 20.33
CA LYS A 24 -2.14 28.22 21.54
C LYS A 24 -3.13 27.12 21.15
N LEU A 25 -2.90 25.94 21.66
CA LEU A 25 -3.74 24.77 21.38
C LEU A 25 -4.74 24.56 22.51
N PRO A 26 -6.02 24.26 22.20
CA PRO A 26 -6.99 23.90 23.22
C PRO A 26 -6.66 22.53 23.84
N GLU A 27 -7.20 22.27 25.02
CA GLU A 27 -7.17 20.91 25.58
C GLU A 27 -7.91 19.94 24.68
N LEU A 28 -7.36 18.73 24.58
CA LEU A 28 -7.95 17.65 23.78
C LEU A 28 -9.09 17.00 24.55
N THR A 29 -10.21 16.78 23.88
CA THR A 29 -11.28 15.92 24.37
C THR A 29 -10.85 14.45 24.43
N SER A 30 -11.59 13.60 25.12
CA SER A 30 -11.31 12.15 25.15
C SER A 30 -11.36 11.52 23.75
N GLU A 31 -12.30 11.95 22.91
CA GLU A 31 -12.43 11.51 21.53
C GLU A 31 -11.22 11.92 20.67
N GLU A 32 -10.78 13.18 20.79
CA GLU A 32 -9.61 13.68 20.07
C GLU A 32 -8.30 12.99 20.52
N LYS A 33 -8.17 12.71 21.82
CA LYS A 33 -7.06 11.89 22.32
C LYS A 33 -7.06 10.51 21.67
N PHE A 34 -8.21 9.87 21.56
CA PHE A 34 -8.35 8.56 20.90
C PHE A 34 -7.97 8.60 19.42
N LEU A 35 -8.18 9.70 18.70
CA LEU A 35 -7.76 9.85 17.30
C LEU A 35 -6.24 9.95 17.14
N ILE A 36 -5.52 10.43 18.14
CA ILE A 36 -4.05 10.58 18.13
C ILE A 36 -3.38 9.37 18.79
N ASP A 37 -3.98 8.80 19.84
CA ASP A 37 -3.44 7.70 20.61
C ASP A 37 -4.32 6.44 20.43
N PRO A 38 -3.82 5.39 19.85
CA PRO A 38 -2.49 5.28 19.28
C PRO A 38 -2.46 5.87 17.87
N ILE A 39 -1.49 6.69 17.56
CA ILE A 39 -1.12 7.07 16.17
C ILE A 39 -0.85 5.80 15.33
N VAL A 40 -0.95 4.74 15.93
CA VAL A 40 -0.94 3.40 15.41
C VAL A 40 -2.27 3.10 14.74
N ALA A 41 -2.47 3.69 13.61
CA ALA A 41 -3.02 2.84 12.60
C ALA A 41 -1.94 1.77 12.35
N PRO A 42 -2.18 0.52 12.61
CA PRO A 42 -1.15 -0.53 12.62
C PRO A 42 -0.37 -0.66 11.31
N THR A 43 -0.78 0.01 10.24
CA THR A 43 -0.26 -0.19 8.90
C THR A 43 0.04 1.07 8.10
N SER A 44 -0.39 2.29 8.48
CA SER A 44 -0.24 3.40 7.54
C SER A 44 -0.37 4.83 8.09
N GLY A 45 -0.03 5.09 9.35
CA GLY A 45 -0.04 6.43 9.91
C GLY A 45 -1.43 6.94 10.36
N LEU A 46 -1.51 8.22 10.73
CA LEU A 46 -2.75 8.89 11.13
C LEU A 46 -3.70 9.00 9.94
N ARG A 47 -4.96 8.68 10.13
CA ARG A 47 -6.03 8.96 9.17
C ARG A 47 -7.30 9.38 9.89
N ILE A 48 -7.81 10.55 9.60
CA ILE A 48 -9.05 11.05 10.17
C ILE A 48 -9.91 11.72 9.11
N GLN A 49 -11.22 11.78 9.36
CA GLN A 49 -12.12 12.64 8.61
C GLN A 49 -11.85 14.08 9.04
N ILE A 50 -11.15 14.83 8.20
CA ILE A 50 -10.70 16.19 8.50
C ILE A 50 -11.75 17.24 8.16
N LEU A 51 -12.63 16.98 7.18
CA LEU A 51 -13.71 17.88 6.78
C LEU A 51 -15.03 17.40 7.36
N ASP A 52 -15.70 18.28 8.09
CA ASP A 52 -17.03 18.04 8.65
C ASP A 52 -18.11 18.54 7.71
N GLN A 53 -19.19 17.76 7.57
CA GLN A 53 -20.36 18.19 6.82
C GLN A 53 -21.20 19.13 7.67
N ILE A 54 -21.48 20.32 7.15
CA ILE A 54 -22.32 21.32 7.82
C ILE A 54 -23.45 21.77 6.89
N GLU A 55 -24.59 22.10 7.47
CA GLU A 55 -25.67 22.78 6.76
C GLU A 55 -25.54 24.27 7.00
N LYS A 56 -25.37 25.07 5.94
CA LYS A 56 -25.29 26.52 6.01
C LYS A 56 -26.20 27.15 4.95
N LYS A 57 -27.21 27.88 5.37
CA LYS A 57 -28.19 28.52 4.47
C LYS A 57 -28.87 27.53 3.52
N GLY A 58 -29.29 26.36 4.04
CA GLY A 58 -29.97 25.33 3.27
C GLY A 58 -29.09 24.62 2.23
N LYS A 59 -27.76 24.76 2.33
CA LYS A 59 -26.77 24.05 1.48
C LYS A 59 -25.83 23.23 2.33
N ASN A 60 -25.59 22.01 1.91
CA ASN A 60 -24.53 21.17 2.48
C ASN A 60 -23.16 21.72 2.07
N LYS A 61 -22.32 22.01 3.04
CA LYS A 61 -20.95 22.46 2.86
C LYS A 61 -20.01 21.60 3.69
N LEU A 62 -18.74 21.62 3.34
CA LEU A 62 -17.68 21.01 4.12
C LEU A 62 -16.89 22.09 4.85
N LEU A 63 -16.54 21.84 6.10
CA LEU A 63 -15.80 22.75 6.96
C LEU A 63 -14.56 22.07 7.50
N LEU A 64 -13.41 22.72 7.36
CA LEU A 64 -12.20 22.40 8.10
C LEU A 64 -12.20 23.21 9.40
N THR A 65 -12.56 22.56 10.50
CA THR A 65 -12.55 23.20 11.82
C THR A 65 -11.13 23.33 12.38
N ASN A 66 -10.89 24.34 13.20
CA ASN A 66 -9.63 24.52 13.89
C ASN A 66 -9.25 23.29 14.72
N ARG A 67 -10.21 22.65 15.37
CA ARG A 67 -9.94 21.46 16.19
C ARG A 67 -9.39 20.30 15.35
N LYS A 68 -9.97 20.03 14.19
CA LYS A 68 -9.49 18.99 13.25
C LYS A 68 -8.10 19.33 12.69
N LEU A 69 -7.89 20.58 12.30
CA LEU A 69 -6.59 21.05 11.85
C LEU A 69 -5.52 20.88 12.96
N PHE A 70 -5.83 21.27 14.19
CA PHE A 70 -4.87 21.21 15.31
C PHE A 70 -4.41 19.78 15.65
N LEU A 71 -5.20 18.76 15.36
CA LEU A 71 -4.74 17.36 15.46
C LEU A 71 -3.56 17.10 14.53
N PHE A 72 -3.64 17.54 13.27
CA PHE A 72 -2.53 17.43 12.32
C PHE A 72 -1.31 18.23 12.77
N LEU A 73 -1.51 19.47 13.24
CA LEU A 73 -0.40 20.33 13.66
C LEU A 73 0.37 19.74 14.85
N ARG A 74 -0.33 19.13 15.81
CA ARG A 74 0.28 18.40 16.94
C ARG A 74 1.15 17.24 16.46
N VAL A 75 0.66 16.46 15.50
CA VAL A 75 1.40 15.32 14.94
C VAL A 75 2.61 15.80 14.14
N PHE A 76 2.50 16.85 13.32
CA PHE A 76 3.62 17.44 12.61
C PHE A 76 4.72 17.88 13.58
N LYS A 77 4.34 18.59 14.65
CA LYS A 77 5.29 19.03 15.67
C LYS A 77 5.97 17.87 16.39
N ALA A 78 5.21 16.82 16.71
CA ALA A 78 5.72 15.62 17.35
C ALA A 78 6.73 14.87 16.47
N ILE A 79 6.42 14.69 15.16
CA ILE A 79 7.35 14.08 14.21
C ILE A 79 8.63 14.92 14.09
N SER A 80 8.50 16.24 13.96
CA SER A 80 9.62 17.15 13.87
C SER A 80 10.55 17.01 15.07
N GLN A 81 10.02 17.07 16.29
CA GLN A 81 10.83 16.94 17.50
C GLN A 81 11.46 15.56 17.63
N GLN A 82 10.70 14.50 17.40
CA GLN A 82 11.18 13.12 17.50
C GLN A 82 12.32 12.86 16.53
N TYR A 83 12.19 13.29 15.28
CA TYR A 83 13.24 13.10 14.29
C TYR A 83 14.50 13.93 14.62
N LYS A 84 14.34 15.15 15.09
CA LYS A 84 15.47 16.00 15.53
C LYS A 84 16.25 15.37 16.68
N GLU A 85 15.58 14.75 17.64
CA GLU A 85 16.20 14.02 18.74
C GLU A 85 17.00 12.80 18.25
N MET A 86 16.46 12.07 17.25
CA MET A 86 17.14 10.91 16.65
C MET A 86 18.39 11.30 15.84
N LYS A 87 18.41 12.46 15.22
CA LYS A 87 19.45 12.92 14.26
C LYS A 87 20.36 14.02 14.80
N LYS A 88 20.65 14.04 16.08
CA LYS A 88 21.50 15.06 16.73
C LYS A 88 22.72 15.41 15.90
N GLY A 89 22.86 16.70 15.56
CA GLY A 89 24.03 17.25 14.86
C GLY A 89 24.10 17.01 13.34
N LYS A 90 23.06 16.46 12.71
CA LYS A 90 22.97 16.29 11.25
C LYS A 90 22.11 17.38 10.62
N SER A 91 22.34 17.63 9.34
CA SER A 91 21.43 18.45 8.52
C SER A 91 20.04 17.82 8.52
N LEU A 92 19.00 18.64 8.71
CA LEU A 92 17.62 18.22 8.79
C LEU A 92 16.89 18.57 7.48
N LYS A 93 16.99 17.68 6.50
CA LYS A 93 16.34 17.83 5.19
C LYS A 93 15.16 16.88 5.09
N ILE A 94 14.00 17.39 4.70
CA ILE A 94 12.78 16.60 4.54
C ILE A 94 12.14 16.84 3.19
N LEU A 95 11.45 15.82 2.68
CA LEU A 95 10.55 15.94 1.53
C LEU A 95 9.10 15.76 2.01
N ILE A 96 8.24 16.72 1.65
CA ILE A 96 6.80 16.59 1.88
C ILE A 96 6.13 16.23 0.56
N VAL A 97 5.29 15.21 0.59
CA VAL A 97 4.51 14.71 -0.55
C VAL A 97 3.03 14.81 -0.20
N THR A 98 2.21 15.26 -1.14
CA THR A 98 0.75 15.31 -0.98
C THR A 98 0.07 14.56 -2.11
N ASP A 99 -1.05 13.89 -1.81
CA ASP A 99 -2.02 13.59 -2.86
C ASP A 99 -2.85 14.86 -3.20
N ASN A 100 -3.75 14.77 -4.17
CA ASN A 100 -4.50 15.94 -4.65
C ASN A 100 -5.82 16.18 -3.89
N ARG A 101 -5.92 15.78 -2.62
CA ARG A 101 -7.08 16.04 -1.76
C ARG A 101 -7.33 17.53 -1.52
N PRO A 102 -8.58 17.94 -1.26
CA PRO A 102 -8.92 19.36 -1.09
C PRO A 102 -8.06 20.09 -0.05
N THR A 103 -7.68 19.40 1.04
CA THR A 103 -6.91 19.99 2.16
C THR A 103 -5.40 19.99 1.97
N LYS A 104 -4.87 19.52 0.81
CA LYS A 104 -3.44 19.40 0.55
C LYS A 104 -2.64 20.67 0.81
N SER A 105 -3.08 21.80 0.25
CA SER A 105 -2.34 23.06 0.31
C SER A 105 -2.23 23.60 1.74
N ILE A 106 -3.30 23.53 2.51
CA ILE A 106 -3.29 24.01 3.90
C ILE A 106 -2.42 23.12 4.80
N LEU A 107 -2.47 21.80 4.62
CA LEU A 107 -1.65 20.88 5.40
C LEU A 107 -0.17 21.00 5.01
N LEU A 108 0.15 21.12 3.71
CA LEU A 108 1.52 21.37 3.24
C LEU A 108 2.07 22.66 3.86
N GLN A 109 1.28 23.74 3.81
CA GLN A 109 1.69 25.03 4.36
C GLN A 109 2.05 24.94 5.83
N TYR A 110 1.16 24.44 6.67
CA TYR A 110 1.40 24.35 8.12
C TYR A 110 2.50 23.34 8.47
N CYS A 111 2.56 22.20 7.78
CA CYS A 111 3.64 21.24 7.95
C CYS A 111 5.00 21.92 7.68
N SER A 112 5.14 22.59 6.54
CA SER A 112 6.37 23.30 6.18
C SER A 112 6.76 24.36 7.21
N GLN A 113 5.81 25.18 7.65
CA GLN A 113 6.06 26.26 8.61
C GLN A 113 6.46 25.77 10.00
N ILE A 114 5.90 24.63 10.46
CA ILE A 114 6.28 24.01 11.74
C ILE A 114 7.70 23.45 11.67
N PHE A 115 8.02 22.70 10.62
CA PHE A 115 9.34 22.10 10.45
C PHE A 115 10.41 23.17 10.23
N ALA A 116 10.12 24.24 9.47
CA ALA A 116 11.03 25.34 9.27
C ALA A 116 11.38 26.06 10.58
N PHE A 117 10.38 26.27 11.45
CA PHE A 117 10.64 26.84 12.79
C PHE A 117 11.60 25.95 13.60
N ASP A 118 11.55 24.64 13.43
CA ASP A 118 12.45 23.69 14.10
C ASP A 118 13.83 23.57 13.41
N GLY A 119 14.08 24.33 12.34
CA GLY A 119 15.36 24.40 11.65
C GLY A 119 15.55 23.39 10.54
N TYR A 120 14.48 22.89 9.96
CA TYR A 120 14.53 21.99 8.80
C TYR A 120 14.59 22.75 7.48
N GLU A 121 15.23 22.15 6.50
CA GLU A 121 15.15 22.49 5.09
C GLU A 121 14.10 21.58 4.44
N ILE A 122 13.05 22.16 3.87
CA ILE A 122 11.90 21.44 3.38
C ILE A 122 11.84 21.47 1.85
N TYR A 123 11.72 20.29 1.25
CA TYR A 123 11.61 20.10 -0.18
C TYR A 123 10.19 19.69 -0.55
N TYR A 124 9.76 20.13 -1.74
CA TYR A 124 8.47 19.79 -2.32
C TYR A 124 8.55 19.82 -3.84
N GLN A 125 7.91 18.88 -4.50
CA GLN A 125 7.77 18.92 -5.95
C GLN A 125 6.35 19.27 -6.34
N GLU A 126 6.22 20.34 -7.12
CA GLU A 126 4.95 20.83 -7.64
C GLU A 126 5.02 20.91 -9.17
N ASP A 127 3.96 20.50 -9.83
CA ASP A 127 3.83 20.53 -11.29
C ASP A 127 3.12 21.80 -11.76
N GLU A 128 1.95 22.05 -11.17
CA GLU A 128 1.15 23.24 -11.34
C GLU A 128 0.72 23.73 -9.95
N PRO A 129 0.36 25.01 -9.75
CA PRO A 129 -0.08 25.51 -8.46
C PRO A 129 -1.11 24.59 -7.81
N GLY A 130 -0.76 24.03 -6.65
CA GLY A 130 -1.62 23.14 -5.88
C GLY A 130 -1.74 21.69 -6.41
N GLU A 131 -0.95 21.27 -7.40
CA GLU A 131 -0.93 19.87 -7.87
C GLU A 131 0.44 19.23 -7.71
N SER A 132 0.52 18.15 -6.92
CA SER A 132 1.76 17.41 -6.75
C SER A 132 2.00 16.46 -7.93
N LYS A 133 3.20 16.52 -8.49
CA LYS A 133 3.71 15.55 -9.46
C LYS A 133 3.95 14.19 -8.83
N ILE A 134 4.49 14.20 -7.61
CA ILE A 134 4.97 13.00 -6.95
C ILE A 134 3.79 12.19 -6.40
N SER A 135 3.71 10.92 -6.76
CA SER A 135 2.83 9.96 -6.08
C SER A 135 3.37 9.60 -4.70
N ALA A 136 2.52 9.08 -3.81
CA ALA A 136 2.95 8.62 -2.49
C ALA A 136 4.04 7.53 -2.56
N PRO A 137 3.96 6.52 -3.47
CA PRO A 137 5.04 5.56 -3.67
C PRO A 137 6.36 6.21 -4.08
N TYR A 138 6.35 7.16 -5.01
CA TYR A 138 7.55 7.88 -5.42
C TYR A 138 8.14 8.71 -4.28
N GLY A 139 7.27 9.34 -3.48
CA GLY A 139 7.69 10.06 -2.29
C GLY A 139 8.41 9.13 -1.30
N ALA A 140 7.78 8.02 -0.93
CA ALA A 140 8.38 7.05 -0.01
C ALA A 140 9.72 6.50 -0.52
N ALA A 141 9.80 6.15 -1.80
CA ALA A 141 11.03 5.65 -2.43
C ALA A 141 12.15 6.70 -2.47
N SER A 142 11.81 7.99 -2.46
CA SER A 142 12.78 9.08 -2.50
C SER A 142 13.78 9.06 -1.33
N VAL A 143 13.45 8.42 -0.20
CA VAL A 143 14.39 8.22 0.91
C VAL A 143 15.61 7.36 0.49
N ALA A 144 15.43 6.46 -0.47
CA ALA A 144 16.50 5.63 -1.02
C ALA A 144 17.12 6.19 -2.31
N LEU A 145 16.45 7.14 -2.96
CA LEU A 145 16.84 7.65 -4.29
C LEU A 145 17.42 9.06 -4.25
N LEU A 146 17.20 9.82 -3.17
CA LEU A 146 17.70 11.18 -3.01
C LEU A 146 18.77 11.22 -1.92
N GLU A 147 19.87 11.88 -2.22
CA GLU A 147 20.93 12.11 -1.24
C GLU A 147 20.47 13.12 -0.17
N ASP A 148 20.86 12.87 1.07
CA ASP A 148 20.64 13.74 2.23
C ASP A 148 19.17 13.94 2.68
N ILE A 149 18.19 13.38 2.00
CA ILE A 149 16.78 13.43 2.45
C ILE A 149 16.44 12.13 3.15
N ASN A 150 16.37 12.19 4.47
CA ASN A 150 16.16 11.00 5.30
C ASN A 150 14.82 10.96 6.01
N LEU A 151 14.00 12.00 5.89
CA LEU A 151 12.61 12.04 6.37
C LEU A 151 11.69 12.43 5.22
N ILE A 152 10.72 11.57 4.96
CA ILE A 152 9.64 11.83 4.00
C ILE A 152 8.32 11.87 4.77
N ILE A 153 7.53 12.91 4.53
CA ILE A 153 6.16 13.03 5.04
C ILE A 153 5.19 12.95 3.87
N VAL A 154 4.26 12.03 3.92
CA VAL A 154 3.23 11.84 2.89
C VAL A 154 1.86 12.17 3.48
N LEU A 155 1.22 13.20 2.94
CA LEU A 155 -0.09 13.67 3.32
C LEU A 155 -1.14 13.02 2.41
N THR A 156 -1.80 11.98 2.91
CA THR A 156 -2.79 11.19 2.16
C THR A 156 -3.71 10.39 3.09
N ALA A 157 -4.93 10.15 2.66
CA ALA A 157 -5.81 9.14 3.22
C ALA A 157 -6.05 7.98 2.25
N SER A 158 -5.15 7.80 1.24
CA SER A 158 -5.23 6.75 0.22
C SER A 158 -6.59 6.78 -0.51
N HIS A 159 -7.30 5.66 -0.57
CA HIS A 159 -8.57 5.48 -1.25
C HIS A 159 -9.82 5.89 -0.45
N ASN A 160 -9.67 6.49 0.74
CA ASN A 160 -10.81 6.98 1.51
C ASN A 160 -11.45 8.20 0.82
N GLU A 161 -12.69 8.52 1.19
CA GLU A 161 -13.39 9.71 0.73
C GLU A 161 -12.54 10.99 0.84
N LEU A 162 -12.81 11.96 -0.03
CA LEU A 162 -12.03 13.19 -0.12
C LEU A 162 -12.14 14.09 1.14
N SER A 163 -13.15 13.85 1.98
CA SER A 163 -13.27 14.47 3.30
C SER A 163 -12.24 14.00 4.34
N TRP A 164 -11.51 12.91 4.05
CA TRP A 164 -10.44 12.38 4.90
C TRP A 164 -9.07 12.89 4.46
N ASN A 165 -8.13 12.97 5.41
CA ASN A 165 -6.70 13.08 5.13
C ASN A 165 -5.90 12.33 6.20
N GLY A 166 -4.59 12.24 6.01
CA GLY A 166 -3.72 11.49 6.91
C GLY A 166 -2.26 11.85 6.76
N ILE A 167 -1.44 11.21 7.59
CA ILE A 167 0.01 11.40 7.62
C ILE A 167 0.67 10.02 7.64
N LYS A 168 1.48 9.74 6.62
CA LYS A 168 2.47 8.66 6.63
C LYS A 168 3.86 9.30 6.71
N PHE A 169 4.85 8.61 7.29
CA PHE A 169 6.22 9.10 7.26
C PHE A 169 7.23 7.95 7.22
N TYR A 170 8.39 8.25 6.64
CA TYR A 170 9.49 7.31 6.40
C TYR A 170 10.79 7.93 6.89
N ILE A 171 11.58 7.17 7.64
CA ILE A 171 12.85 7.63 8.18
C ILE A 171 13.95 6.66 7.76
N ASP A 172 14.95 7.17 7.05
CA ASP A 172 16.14 6.47 6.55
C ASP A 172 15.89 5.29 5.60
N TYR A 173 14.69 4.71 5.62
CA TYR A 173 14.34 3.53 4.82
C TYR A 173 12.99 3.72 4.13
N PRO A 174 12.84 3.26 2.89
CA PRO A 174 11.56 3.27 2.17
C PRO A 174 10.63 2.14 2.67
N MET A 175 10.41 2.12 3.98
CA MET A 175 9.53 1.19 4.69
C MET A 175 8.68 1.97 5.68
N PRO A 176 7.38 1.69 5.79
CA PRO A 176 6.51 2.38 6.73
C PRO A 176 6.99 2.24 8.17
N MET A 177 7.03 3.33 8.90
CA MET A 177 7.38 3.31 10.32
C MET A 177 6.29 2.62 11.15
N SER A 178 6.69 1.94 12.21
CA SER A 178 5.78 1.23 13.12
C SER A 178 6.39 1.04 14.52
N GLY A 179 5.57 0.61 15.48
CA GLY A 179 6.04 0.21 16.81
C GLY A 179 6.22 1.37 17.79
N ASP A 180 7.27 1.30 18.61
CA ASP A 180 7.46 2.21 19.75
C ASP A 180 7.68 3.67 19.32
N LEU A 181 8.27 3.90 18.17
CA LEU A 181 8.44 5.26 17.63
C LEU A 181 7.09 5.99 17.48
N PHE A 182 6.06 5.27 17.04
CA PHE A 182 4.72 5.87 16.95
C PHE A 182 4.15 6.23 18.32
N LYS A 183 4.38 5.39 19.33
CA LYS A 183 3.95 5.69 20.70
C LYS A 183 4.64 6.94 21.25
N GLU A 184 5.94 7.10 20.97
CA GLU A 184 6.69 8.29 21.35
C GLU A 184 6.15 9.55 20.69
N ILE A 185 5.88 9.49 19.37
CA ILE A 185 5.26 10.58 18.62
C ILE A 185 3.87 10.89 19.16
N SER A 186 3.04 9.88 19.44
CA SER A 186 1.72 10.01 20.02
C SER A 186 1.77 10.74 21.35
N ASN A 187 2.61 10.26 22.25
CA ASN A 187 2.79 10.86 23.58
C ASN A 187 3.21 12.34 23.50
N LYS A 188 4.11 12.68 22.56
CA LYS A 188 4.48 14.09 22.33
C LYS A 188 3.29 14.90 21.80
N ALA A 189 2.58 14.38 20.80
CA ALA A 189 1.45 15.07 20.17
C ALA A 189 0.32 15.39 21.16
N LEU A 190 0.05 14.49 22.13
CA LEU A 190 -0.97 14.67 23.15
C LEU A 190 -0.64 15.81 24.12
N ASN A 191 0.65 16.12 24.35
CA ASN A 191 1.08 17.02 25.43
C ASN A 191 1.37 18.46 24.99
N PHE A 192 1.30 18.80 23.70
CA PHE A 192 1.53 20.18 23.26
C PHE A 192 0.43 21.12 23.71
N GLN A 193 0.85 22.26 24.28
CA GLN A 193 -0.04 23.40 24.63
C GLN A 193 0.08 24.55 23.63
N GLU A 194 1.21 24.61 22.93
CA GLU A 194 1.47 25.60 21.89
C GLU A 194 2.34 25.04 20.76
N ILE A 195 2.22 25.62 19.59
CA ILE A 195 3.07 25.31 18.43
C ILE A 195 3.55 26.62 17.83
N LYS A 196 4.83 26.65 17.44
CA LYS A 196 5.47 27.79 16.80
C LYS A 196 5.67 27.53 15.33
N PHE A 197 5.59 28.59 14.53
CA PHE A 197 5.60 28.57 13.08
C PHE A 197 6.57 29.61 12.53
N ASP A 198 7.14 29.31 11.35
CA ASP A 198 7.72 30.31 10.46
C ASP A 198 6.74 30.57 9.29
N PRO A 199 5.84 31.55 9.40
CA PRO A 199 4.81 31.80 8.39
C PRO A 199 5.36 32.30 7.05
N SER A 200 6.62 32.75 7.00
CA SER A 200 7.28 33.23 5.78
C SER A 200 7.91 32.11 4.95
N TYR A 201 8.07 30.92 5.54
CA TYR A 201 8.77 29.81 4.88
C TYR A 201 7.97 29.24 3.70
N LYS A 202 8.70 28.97 2.63
CA LYS A 202 8.19 28.24 1.45
C LYS A 202 9.10 27.05 1.16
N PRO A 203 8.55 25.86 0.86
CA PRO A 203 9.35 24.71 0.49
C PRO A 203 10.21 24.95 -0.76
N ILE A 204 11.36 24.31 -0.80
CA ILE A 204 12.32 24.38 -1.90
C ILE A 204 11.87 23.41 -3.00
N PRO A 205 11.79 23.83 -4.27
CA PRO A 205 11.47 22.93 -5.38
C PRO A 205 12.52 21.82 -5.55
N ILE A 206 12.07 20.58 -5.82
CA ILE A 206 12.94 19.44 -6.12
C ILE A 206 12.35 18.59 -7.24
N ASP A 207 13.20 17.96 -8.06
CA ASP A 207 12.78 17.00 -9.09
C ASP A 207 13.01 15.55 -8.65
N ALA A 208 12.22 15.11 -7.67
CA ALA A 208 12.23 13.74 -7.19
C ALA A 208 11.57 12.76 -8.19
N GLU A 209 10.67 13.25 -9.05
CA GLU A 209 10.01 12.45 -10.07
C GLU A 209 11.01 11.91 -11.09
N LYS A 210 11.90 12.74 -11.58
CA LYS A 210 12.91 12.31 -12.56
C LYS A 210 13.75 11.17 -12.01
N LYS A 211 14.21 11.27 -10.76
CA LYS A 211 14.98 10.22 -10.08
C LYS A 211 14.20 8.92 -9.97
N ASN A 212 12.92 8.99 -9.61
CA ASN A 212 12.05 7.83 -9.54
C ASN A 212 11.82 7.21 -10.93
N ASN A 213 11.54 8.01 -11.95
CA ASN A 213 11.35 7.51 -13.32
C ASN A 213 12.64 6.89 -13.89
N ASP A 214 13.81 7.47 -13.62
CA ASP A 214 15.10 6.88 -14.01
C ASP A 214 15.33 5.54 -13.32
N TYR A 215 15.02 5.44 -12.03
CA TYR A 215 15.08 4.19 -11.29
C TYR A 215 14.15 3.13 -11.86
N VAL A 216 12.87 3.46 -12.11
CA VAL A 216 11.89 2.53 -12.68
C VAL A 216 12.37 2.00 -14.02
N VAL A 217 12.79 2.88 -14.94
CA VAL A 217 13.29 2.48 -16.27
C VAL A 217 14.50 1.57 -16.15
N SER A 218 15.44 1.90 -15.27
CA SER A 218 16.63 1.08 -15.04
C SER A 218 16.28 -0.30 -14.47
N LEU A 219 15.38 -0.38 -13.50
CA LEU A 219 14.96 -1.62 -12.86
C LEU A 219 14.22 -2.54 -13.86
N ILE A 220 13.19 -2.01 -14.54
CA ILE A 220 12.37 -2.82 -15.45
C ILE A 220 13.16 -3.32 -16.66
N SER A 221 14.16 -2.56 -17.14
CA SER A 221 15.01 -2.98 -18.26
C SER A 221 15.84 -4.26 -17.97
N LYS A 222 16.05 -4.58 -16.70
CA LYS A 222 16.67 -5.86 -16.28
C LYS A 222 15.68 -7.02 -16.27
N VAL A 223 14.42 -6.72 -16.03
CA VAL A 223 13.36 -7.73 -16.01
C VAL A 223 12.92 -8.06 -17.43
N LEU A 224 12.61 -7.03 -18.22
CA LEU A 224 12.05 -7.14 -19.56
C LEU A 224 12.39 -5.92 -20.41
N GLU A 225 12.73 -6.11 -21.67
CA GLU A 225 12.85 -5.01 -22.63
C GLU A 225 11.46 -4.39 -22.91
N ILE A 226 11.34 -3.09 -22.76
CA ILE A 226 10.09 -2.36 -22.99
C ILE A 226 10.10 -1.78 -24.41
N LYS A 227 9.24 -2.28 -25.28
CA LYS A 227 9.15 -1.86 -26.69
C LYS A 227 7.74 -1.87 -27.29
N SER A 228 6.84 -2.69 -26.76
CA SER A 228 5.50 -2.87 -27.35
C SER A 228 4.51 -1.81 -26.88
N ILE A 229 4.80 -1.12 -25.79
CA ILE A 229 4.06 0.08 -25.35
C ILE A 229 4.27 1.25 -26.34
N LYS A 230 5.40 1.29 -27.04
CA LYS A 230 5.71 2.39 -27.96
C LYS A 230 4.62 2.53 -29.04
N ASN A 231 4.14 3.77 -29.21
CA ASN A 231 3.04 4.15 -30.12
C ASN A 231 1.67 3.51 -29.77
N LYS A 232 1.54 2.89 -28.60
CA LYS A 232 0.22 2.45 -28.11
C LYS A 232 -0.48 3.62 -27.43
N LYS A 233 -1.79 3.73 -27.69
CA LYS A 233 -2.67 4.64 -26.96
C LYS A 233 -3.08 4.01 -25.66
N LEU A 234 -2.81 4.70 -24.54
CA LEU A 234 -3.16 4.26 -23.20
C LEU A 234 -4.07 5.29 -22.54
N VAL A 235 -5.22 4.86 -22.06
CA VAL A 235 -6.08 5.69 -21.20
C VAL A 235 -5.56 5.62 -19.78
N ILE A 236 -5.35 6.77 -19.12
CA ILE A 236 -5.04 6.83 -17.69
C ILE A 236 -6.13 7.60 -16.97
N TRP A 237 -6.73 6.98 -15.96
CA TRP A 237 -7.71 7.62 -15.09
C TRP A 237 -7.21 7.58 -13.64
N PRO A 238 -6.68 8.68 -13.11
CA PRO A 238 -6.09 8.71 -11.77
C PRO A 238 -7.10 8.90 -10.64
N TYR A 239 -8.40 8.94 -10.91
CA TYR A 239 -9.49 9.19 -9.96
C TYR A 239 -9.37 10.45 -9.10
N LEU A 240 -8.16 10.98 -8.90
CA LEU A 240 -7.89 12.24 -8.24
C LEU A 240 -6.61 12.89 -8.82
N GLY A 241 -6.71 14.13 -9.30
CA GLY A 241 -5.60 14.84 -9.95
C GLY A 241 -5.19 14.20 -11.27
N LYS A 242 -4.00 14.53 -11.78
CA LYS A 242 -3.54 14.17 -13.14
C LYS A 242 -2.49 13.07 -13.20
N ALA A 243 -1.99 12.59 -12.06
CA ALA A 243 -0.92 11.57 -11.95
C ALA A 243 0.28 11.83 -12.89
N ARG A 244 0.72 13.08 -13.00
CA ARG A 244 1.67 13.51 -14.02
C ARG A 244 2.98 12.73 -14.03
N GLY A 245 3.49 12.29 -12.88
CA GLY A 245 4.68 11.48 -12.79
C GLY A 245 4.57 10.17 -13.56
N ILE A 246 3.44 9.46 -13.43
CA ILE A 246 3.16 8.22 -14.15
C ILE A 246 2.90 8.50 -15.62
N VAL A 247 2.14 9.56 -15.94
CA VAL A 247 1.92 10.01 -17.32
C VAL A 247 3.24 10.32 -18.03
N THR A 248 4.13 11.05 -17.37
CA THR A 248 5.46 11.38 -17.89
C THR A 248 6.30 10.13 -18.14
N LEU A 249 6.25 9.15 -17.24
CA LEU A 249 6.95 7.88 -17.41
C LEU A 249 6.48 7.14 -18.67
N PHE A 250 5.17 6.94 -18.85
CA PHE A 250 4.63 6.26 -20.03
C PHE A 250 4.91 7.01 -21.34
N LYS A 251 4.83 8.34 -21.34
CA LYS A 251 5.25 9.16 -22.50
C LYS A 251 6.74 8.97 -22.82
N ARG A 252 7.60 8.92 -21.80
CA ARG A 252 9.04 8.64 -21.97
C ARG A 252 9.28 7.25 -22.58
N LEU A 253 8.42 6.27 -22.27
CA LEU A 253 8.45 4.93 -22.87
C LEU A 253 7.83 4.89 -24.28
N GLY A 254 7.35 6.03 -24.78
CA GLY A 254 6.84 6.19 -26.13
C GLY A 254 5.35 5.93 -26.30
N ALA A 255 4.58 5.81 -25.23
CA ALA A 255 3.13 5.69 -25.29
C ALA A 255 2.45 7.04 -25.59
N ASP A 256 1.32 6.99 -26.28
CA ASP A 256 0.38 8.10 -26.46
C ASP A 256 -0.68 8.05 -25.34
N ILE A 257 -0.75 9.09 -24.51
CA ILE A 257 -1.55 9.08 -23.28
C ILE A 257 -2.80 9.92 -23.42
N ILE A 258 -3.93 9.27 -23.19
CA ILE A 258 -5.25 9.87 -23.05
C ILE A 258 -5.58 9.96 -21.55
N LEU A 259 -5.66 11.17 -21.02
CA LEU A 259 -5.95 11.39 -19.59
C LEU A 259 -7.43 11.65 -19.38
N ILE A 260 -8.10 10.87 -18.54
CA ILE A 260 -9.43 11.19 -18.02
C ILE A 260 -9.22 12.06 -16.77
N ASP A 261 -9.58 13.34 -16.88
CA ASP A 261 -9.42 14.34 -15.82
C ASP A 261 -10.76 14.56 -15.08
N GLU A 262 -11.42 13.46 -14.70
CA GLU A 262 -12.66 13.45 -13.92
C GLU A 262 -12.36 12.84 -12.54
N GLU A 263 -12.67 13.57 -11.47
CA GLU A 263 -12.44 13.12 -10.11
C GLU A 263 -13.58 12.22 -9.63
N ILE A 264 -13.24 11.15 -8.93
CA ILE A 264 -14.17 10.19 -8.32
C ILE A 264 -14.04 10.24 -6.80
N ASN A 265 -15.18 10.19 -6.12
CA ASN A 265 -15.22 10.13 -4.64
C ASN A 265 -16.10 8.96 -4.18
N PRO A 266 -15.56 7.99 -3.42
CA PRO A 266 -14.15 7.84 -3.03
C PRO A 266 -13.23 7.48 -4.22
N PRO A 267 -11.97 7.94 -4.22
CA PRO A 267 -11.03 7.68 -5.32
C PRO A 267 -10.43 6.26 -5.22
N ASN A 268 -11.29 5.25 -5.44
CA ASN A 268 -10.98 3.84 -5.27
C ASN A 268 -11.33 3.03 -6.52
N PRO A 269 -10.39 2.80 -7.44
CA PRO A 269 -10.67 2.11 -8.70
C PRO A 269 -11.09 0.65 -8.52
N ILE A 270 -10.77 0.02 -7.37
CA ILE A 270 -11.17 -1.37 -7.11
C ILE A 270 -12.67 -1.50 -6.78
N LYS A 271 -13.29 -0.42 -6.27
CA LYS A 271 -14.70 -0.39 -5.86
C LYS A 271 -15.59 0.46 -6.76
N GLU A 272 -15.02 1.48 -7.39
CA GLU A 272 -15.74 2.53 -8.13
C GLU A 272 -15.49 2.46 -9.63
N LEU A 273 -15.74 1.29 -10.24
CA LEU A 273 -15.63 1.17 -11.69
C LEU A 273 -16.73 1.98 -12.40
N ARG A 274 -16.32 2.80 -13.38
CA ARG A 274 -17.19 3.59 -14.26
C ARG A 274 -17.08 3.03 -15.69
N GLU A 275 -17.61 1.84 -15.90
CA GLU A 275 -17.42 1.03 -17.09
C GLU A 275 -17.87 1.73 -18.37
N ASP A 276 -19.06 2.33 -18.39
CA ASP A 276 -19.59 3.01 -19.59
C ASP A 276 -18.69 4.16 -20.05
N LYS A 277 -18.18 4.94 -19.09
CA LYS A 277 -17.26 6.05 -19.37
C LYS A 277 -15.95 5.54 -19.98
N LEU A 278 -15.39 4.47 -19.39
CA LEU A 278 -14.16 3.86 -19.90
C LEU A 278 -14.33 3.34 -21.32
N LYS A 279 -15.38 2.58 -21.58
CA LYS A 279 -15.70 2.06 -22.92
C LYS A 279 -15.81 3.20 -23.93
N GLN A 280 -16.60 4.23 -23.61
CA GLN A 280 -16.79 5.39 -24.47
C GLN A 280 -15.45 6.06 -24.85
N VAL A 281 -14.58 6.32 -23.87
CA VAL A 281 -13.28 6.97 -24.11
C VAL A 281 -12.36 6.04 -24.90
N MET A 282 -12.28 4.76 -24.52
CA MET A 282 -11.40 3.80 -25.20
C MET A 282 -11.80 3.60 -26.65
N GLU A 283 -13.09 3.53 -26.95
CA GLU A 283 -13.61 3.38 -28.32
C GLU A 283 -13.37 4.64 -29.15
N SER A 284 -13.69 5.82 -28.63
CA SER A 284 -13.49 7.09 -29.35
C SER A 284 -12.02 7.37 -29.66
N GLU A 285 -11.11 6.96 -28.79
CA GLU A 285 -9.68 7.19 -28.93
C GLU A 285 -8.94 6.03 -29.60
N GLY A 286 -9.58 4.86 -29.73
CA GLY A 286 -8.96 3.64 -30.26
C GLY A 286 -7.90 3.06 -29.32
N SER A 287 -8.13 3.12 -27.99
CA SER A 287 -7.27 2.52 -26.98
C SER A 287 -7.79 1.14 -26.56
N GLU A 288 -6.87 0.22 -26.32
CA GLU A 288 -7.20 -1.13 -25.83
C GLU A 288 -6.89 -1.31 -24.33
N ILE A 289 -6.18 -0.38 -23.71
CA ILE A 289 -5.72 -0.48 -22.33
C ILE A 289 -6.07 0.81 -21.58
N ALA A 290 -6.80 0.67 -20.48
CA ALA A 290 -7.01 1.74 -19.51
C ALA A 290 -6.40 1.37 -18.15
N ILE A 291 -5.67 2.32 -17.59
CA ILE A 291 -4.99 2.26 -16.29
C ILE A 291 -5.77 3.12 -15.30
N LEU A 292 -6.20 2.52 -14.20
CA LEU A 292 -6.95 3.18 -13.14
C LEU A 292 -6.10 3.26 -11.88
N LEU A 293 -6.03 4.44 -11.25
CA LEU A 293 -5.18 4.68 -10.09
C LEU A 293 -6.01 5.26 -8.94
N ASP A 294 -5.68 4.88 -7.70
CA ASP A 294 -6.28 5.53 -6.53
C ASP A 294 -5.61 6.89 -6.22
N ALA A 295 -6.11 7.58 -5.19
CA ALA A 295 -5.69 8.96 -4.91
C ALA A 295 -4.18 9.12 -4.69
N ASP A 296 -3.54 8.20 -3.98
CA ASP A 296 -2.11 8.22 -3.68
C ASP A 296 -1.27 7.31 -4.60
N ARG A 297 -1.91 6.66 -5.58
CA ARG A 297 -1.30 5.85 -6.66
C ARG A 297 -0.50 4.64 -6.14
N ASP A 298 -0.88 4.13 -4.98
CA ASP A 298 -0.29 2.91 -4.41
C ASP A 298 -1.06 1.64 -4.81
N ARG A 299 -2.19 1.80 -5.55
CA ARG A 299 -3.06 0.73 -6.08
C ARG A 299 -3.39 0.98 -7.53
N ILE A 300 -3.43 -0.10 -8.30
CA ILE A 300 -3.74 -0.08 -9.72
C ILE A 300 -4.91 -1.02 -10.02
N ALA A 301 -5.68 -0.68 -11.04
CA ALA A 301 -6.58 -1.60 -11.72
C ALA A 301 -6.46 -1.38 -13.23
N LEU A 302 -6.83 -2.38 -14.01
CA LEU A 302 -6.78 -2.30 -15.47
C LEU A 302 -8.15 -2.60 -16.05
N TYR A 303 -8.48 -1.89 -17.11
CA TYR A 303 -9.61 -2.20 -17.97
C TYR A 303 -9.09 -2.40 -19.40
N VAL A 304 -9.22 -3.61 -19.93
CA VAL A 304 -8.50 -4.03 -21.14
C VAL A 304 -9.49 -4.63 -22.15
N LYS A 305 -9.35 -4.21 -23.41
CA LYS A 305 -10.07 -4.81 -24.54
C LYS A 305 -9.16 -5.87 -25.17
N GLN A 306 -9.57 -7.12 -25.10
CA GLN A 306 -8.88 -8.26 -25.73
C GLN A 306 -9.90 -9.16 -26.42
N ASN A 307 -9.60 -9.62 -27.65
CA ASN A 307 -10.49 -10.46 -28.46
C ASN A 307 -11.91 -9.88 -28.67
N GLY A 308 -12.03 -8.55 -28.67
CA GLY A 308 -13.30 -7.84 -28.80
C GLY A 308 -14.07 -7.64 -27.48
N GLU A 309 -13.63 -8.26 -26.40
CA GLU A 309 -14.26 -8.16 -25.09
C GLU A 309 -13.50 -7.22 -24.16
N TYR A 310 -14.24 -6.54 -23.28
CA TYR A 310 -13.67 -5.71 -22.23
C TYR A 310 -13.62 -6.47 -20.91
N ASN A 311 -12.46 -6.48 -20.29
CA ASN A 311 -12.23 -7.13 -19.00
C ASN A 311 -11.67 -6.15 -17.98
N TYR A 312 -12.27 -6.14 -16.81
CA TYR A 312 -11.77 -5.40 -15.64
C TYR A 312 -10.94 -6.32 -14.75
N TYR A 313 -9.68 -5.93 -14.54
CA TYR A 313 -8.72 -6.67 -13.73
C TYR A 313 -8.39 -5.91 -12.44
N ILE A 314 -8.55 -6.59 -11.32
CA ILE A 314 -8.17 -6.09 -10.00
C ILE A 314 -6.70 -6.43 -9.68
N PRO A 315 -6.06 -5.78 -8.70
CA PRO A 315 -4.65 -5.99 -8.39
C PRO A 315 -4.24 -7.45 -8.23
N ASN A 316 -5.04 -8.25 -7.52
CA ASN A 316 -4.75 -9.68 -7.33
C ASN A 316 -4.58 -10.43 -8.66
N GLU A 317 -5.44 -10.17 -9.62
CA GLU A 317 -5.40 -10.79 -10.96
C GLU A 317 -4.21 -10.28 -11.77
N ILE A 318 -3.96 -8.96 -11.70
CA ILE A 318 -2.85 -8.30 -12.40
C ILE A 318 -1.51 -8.86 -11.93
N TYR A 319 -1.29 -8.94 -10.61
CA TYR A 319 0.01 -9.37 -10.06
C TYR A 319 0.22 -10.86 -10.21
N SER A 320 -0.82 -11.68 -9.99
CA SER A 320 -0.72 -13.13 -10.22
C SER A 320 -0.37 -13.45 -11.67
N ALA A 321 -1.01 -12.78 -12.64
CA ALA A 321 -0.70 -12.95 -14.06
C ALA A 321 0.73 -12.47 -14.38
N LEU A 322 1.12 -11.29 -13.90
CA LEU A 322 2.47 -10.74 -14.10
C LEU A 322 3.54 -11.74 -13.67
N HIS A 323 3.45 -12.26 -12.44
CA HIS A 323 4.45 -13.17 -11.89
C HIS A 323 4.51 -14.47 -12.69
N ASN A 324 3.35 -15.05 -13.03
CA ASN A 324 3.27 -16.28 -13.81
C ASN A 324 3.85 -16.11 -15.22
N ILE A 325 3.54 -15.00 -15.91
CA ILE A 325 4.09 -14.72 -17.24
C ILE A 325 5.61 -14.53 -17.17
N LEU A 326 6.11 -13.74 -16.20
CA LEU A 326 7.54 -13.51 -16.04
C LEU A 326 8.31 -14.82 -15.80
N ALA A 327 7.76 -15.72 -15.00
CA ALA A 327 8.40 -17.00 -14.72
C ALA A 327 8.32 -17.96 -15.91
N LYS A 328 7.14 -18.17 -16.50
CA LYS A 328 6.91 -19.19 -17.51
C LYS A 328 7.43 -18.80 -18.89
N ASP A 329 7.16 -17.56 -19.32
CA ASP A 329 7.46 -17.13 -20.68
C ASP A 329 8.82 -16.42 -20.78
N TYR A 330 9.28 -15.83 -19.66
CA TYR A 330 10.57 -15.11 -19.60
C TYR A 330 11.59 -15.76 -18.66
N GLN A 331 11.28 -16.94 -18.10
CA GLN A 331 12.17 -17.77 -17.28
C GLN A 331 12.81 -17.01 -16.10
N LYS A 332 12.07 -16.02 -15.55
CA LYS A 332 12.54 -15.29 -14.38
C LYS A 332 12.37 -16.13 -13.12
N LYS A 333 13.41 -16.17 -12.28
CA LYS A 333 13.32 -16.79 -10.95
C LYS A 333 12.62 -15.85 -9.98
N ILE A 334 11.51 -16.30 -9.42
CA ILE A 334 10.65 -15.47 -8.58
C ILE A 334 10.79 -15.84 -7.10
N ILE A 335 11.04 -14.83 -6.26
CA ILE A 335 10.77 -14.92 -4.82
C ILE A 335 9.46 -14.18 -4.59
N ASN A 336 8.41 -14.93 -4.26
CA ASN A 336 7.06 -14.41 -4.07
C ASN A 336 6.78 -14.22 -2.58
N VAL A 337 6.80 -12.98 -2.10
CA VAL A 337 6.47 -12.63 -0.71
C VAL A 337 5.10 -11.99 -0.69
N ARG A 338 4.14 -12.60 0.00
CA ARG A 338 2.77 -12.10 0.07
C ARG A 338 2.15 -12.24 1.45
N THR A 339 1.11 -11.46 1.69
CA THR A 339 0.30 -11.64 2.90
C THR A 339 -0.58 -12.88 2.81
N ILE A 340 -0.91 -13.47 3.95
CA ILE A 340 -1.73 -14.71 4.03
C ILE A 340 -3.01 -14.61 3.18
N PRO A 341 -3.84 -13.55 3.26
CA PRO A 341 -5.08 -13.47 2.50
C PRO A 341 -4.93 -12.94 1.07
N SER A 342 -3.71 -12.86 0.51
CA SER A 342 -3.51 -12.51 -0.89
C SER A 342 -3.89 -13.67 -1.82
N ASP A 343 -4.01 -13.39 -3.10
CA ASP A 343 -4.51 -14.33 -4.10
C ASP A 343 -3.61 -15.56 -4.25
N LEU A 344 -4.17 -16.73 -4.02
CA LEU A 344 -3.46 -18.01 -4.12
C LEU A 344 -3.03 -18.35 -5.56
N ARG A 345 -3.67 -17.73 -6.58
CA ARG A 345 -3.29 -17.90 -7.99
C ARG A 345 -1.95 -17.25 -8.34
N GLY A 346 -1.42 -16.41 -7.44
CA GLY A 346 -0.08 -15.85 -7.53
C GLY A 346 1.02 -16.76 -7.01
N ASP A 347 0.68 -17.93 -6.47
CA ASP A 347 1.66 -18.95 -6.06
C ASP A 347 1.86 -19.94 -7.21
N ASP A 348 3.12 -20.23 -7.50
CA ASP A 348 3.50 -21.29 -8.44
C ASP A 348 4.55 -22.18 -7.78
N THR A 349 4.60 -23.44 -8.17
CA THR A 349 5.53 -24.43 -7.61
C THR A 349 6.99 -24.11 -7.93
N SER A 350 7.24 -23.38 -9.01
CA SER A 350 8.58 -22.91 -9.38
C SER A 350 9.06 -21.69 -8.59
N PHE A 351 8.20 -21.07 -7.77
CA PHE A 351 8.55 -19.89 -6.97
C PHE A 351 9.08 -20.29 -5.60
N ILE A 352 9.91 -19.42 -5.03
CA ILE A 352 10.16 -19.41 -3.59
C ILE A 352 9.03 -18.59 -2.95
N ASN A 353 8.05 -19.28 -2.35
CA ASN A 353 6.86 -18.63 -1.80
C ASN A 353 7.01 -18.39 -0.30
N ILE A 354 6.89 -17.13 0.14
CA ILE A 354 6.98 -16.73 1.53
C ILE A 354 5.67 -16.02 1.93
N LEU A 355 4.94 -16.60 2.86
CA LEU A 355 3.74 -16.01 3.45
C LEU A 355 4.06 -15.22 4.70
N THR A 356 3.46 -14.05 4.85
CA THR A 356 3.60 -13.20 6.03
C THR A 356 2.25 -12.85 6.64
N GLY A 357 2.26 -12.28 7.83
CA GLY A 357 1.09 -11.62 8.42
C GLY A 357 0.57 -10.46 7.56
N VAL A 358 -0.63 -9.99 7.90
CA VAL A 358 -1.31 -8.92 7.16
C VAL A 358 -0.69 -7.56 7.45
N GLY A 359 -0.38 -6.84 6.39
CA GLY A 359 0.19 -5.50 6.41
C GLY A 359 1.56 -5.42 5.74
N TYR A 360 1.72 -4.41 4.88
CA TYR A 360 2.90 -4.26 4.03
C TYR A 360 4.23 -4.19 4.81
N LYS A 361 4.20 -3.70 6.06
CA LYS A 361 5.37 -3.69 6.96
C LYS A 361 6.03 -5.07 7.15
N HIS A 362 5.24 -6.14 7.13
CA HIS A 362 5.78 -7.50 7.27
C HIS A 362 6.55 -7.93 6.02
N LEU A 363 6.07 -7.53 4.83
CA LEU A 363 6.77 -7.75 3.57
C LEU A 363 8.12 -7.04 3.55
N GLY A 364 8.15 -5.77 3.97
CA GLY A 364 9.39 -4.99 4.09
C GLY A 364 10.39 -5.60 5.08
N VAL A 365 9.91 -6.12 6.21
CA VAL A 365 10.77 -6.82 7.19
C VAL A 365 11.42 -8.06 6.56
N ILE A 366 10.68 -8.84 5.77
CA ILE A 366 11.24 -10.01 5.07
C ILE A 366 12.30 -9.57 4.06
N LEU A 367 12.05 -8.51 3.29
CA LEU A 367 13.04 -8.00 2.34
C LEU A 367 14.37 -7.61 3.03
N TYR A 368 14.29 -6.86 4.12
CA TYR A 368 15.51 -6.51 4.88
C TYR A 368 16.19 -7.72 5.52
N PHE A 369 15.41 -8.68 5.99
CA PHE A 369 15.97 -9.96 6.47
C PHE A 369 16.74 -10.69 5.36
N LEU A 370 16.20 -10.77 4.16
CA LEU A 370 16.87 -11.39 3.01
C LEU A 370 18.21 -10.68 2.69
N LEU A 371 18.26 -9.37 2.82
CA LEU A 371 19.47 -8.57 2.62
C LEU A 371 20.48 -8.65 3.79
N GLY A 372 20.20 -9.43 4.83
CA GLY A 372 21.06 -9.53 6.01
C GLY A 372 21.05 -8.30 6.91
N ILE A 373 20.09 -7.39 6.74
CA ILE A 373 19.90 -6.21 7.59
C ILE A 373 19.18 -6.64 8.86
N LYS A 374 19.60 -6.09 10.01
CA LYS A 374 19.00 -6.40 11.30
C LYS A 374 17.52 -6.00 11.34
N VAL A 375 16.66 -6.95 11.61
CA VAL A 375 15.20 -6.78 11.68
C VAL A 375 14.61 -7.37 12.95
N ASP A 376 13.36 -7.06 13.21
CA ASP A 376 12.57 -7.66 14.29
C ASP A 376 12.34 -9.16 14.02
N LYS A 377 13.07 -10.01 14.75
CA LYS A 377 12.99 -11.47 14.60
C LYS A 377 11.57 -11.99 14.80
N SER A 378 10.79 -11.41 15.71
CA SER A 378 9.44 -11.86 16.00
C SER A 378 8.51 -11.83 14.78
N LYS A 379 8.78 -10.97 13.81
CA LYS A 379 8.03 -10.87 12.55
C LYS A 379 8.52 -11.84 11.49
N VAL A 380 9.81 -12.14 11.51
CA VAL A 380 10.44 -13.10 10.59
C VAL A 380 10.09 -14.54 10.97
N ASP A 381 10.10 -14.86 12.26
CA ASP A 381 9.82 -16.22 12.76
C ASP A 381 8.39 -16.71 12.45
N LYS A 382 7.51 -15.79 12.03
CA LYS A 382 6.14 -16.10 11.59
C LYS A 382 5.98 -16.24 10.07
N ALA A 383 7.00 -15.91 9.31
CA ALA A 383 6.98 -16.13 7.87
C ALA A 383 6.98 -17.65 7.59
N ILE A 384 6.14 -18.04 6.62
CA ILE A 384 5.98 -19.43 6.24
C ILE A 384 6.55 -19.61 4.85
N LEU A 385 7.59 -20.45 4.74
CA LEU A 385 8.20 -20.79 3.46
C LEU A 385 7.54 -22.02 2.85
N TYR A 386 7.10 -21.89 1.61
CA TYR A 386 6.58 -22.98 0.79
C TYR A 386 7.46 -23.19 -0.42
N PHE A 387 7.63 -24.45 -0.81
CA PHE A 387 8.29 -24.83 -2.03
C PHE A 387 7.67 -26.12 -2.60
N GLU A 388 8.02 -26.43 -3.83
CA GLU A 388 7.54 -27.60 -4.54
C GLU A 388 7.96 -28.91 -3.87
N ASP A 389 7.03 -29.87 -3.74
CA ASP A 389 7.33 -31.25 -3.38
C ASP A 389 7.56 -32.13 -4.62
N GLU A 390 7.86 -33.40 -4.41
CA GLU A 390 8.12 -34.39 -5.47
C GLU A 390 6.92 -34.60 -6.42
N ASN A 391 5.72 -34.17 -6.01
CA ASN A 391 4.48 -34.28 -6.78
C ASN A 391 4.04 -32.92 -7.35
N ASN A 392 4.91 -31.93 -7.40
CA ASN A 392 4.63 -30.56 -7.84
C ASN A 392 3.53 -29.85 -7.02
N ASN A 393 3.42 -30.16 -5.71
CA ASN A 393 2.51 -29.47 -4.81
C ASN A 393 3.27 -28.49 -3.92
N LEU A 394 2.66 -27.34 -3.64
CA LEU A 394 3.17 -26.41 -2.65
C LEU A 394 3.01 -26.97 -1.24
N ARG A 395 4.10 -27.21 -0.57
CA ARG A 395 4.16 -27.67 0.80
C ARG A 395 5.03 -26.78 1.67
N LYS A 396 4.62 -26.67 2.92
CA LYS A 396 5.36 -25.93 3.94
C LYS A 396 6.69 -26.63 4.21
N ILE A 397 7.78 -25.85 4.14
CA ILE A 397 9.11 -26.36 4.50
C ILE A 397 9.20 -26.50 6.03
N ASP A 398 10.06 -27.39 6.50
CA ASP A 398 10.23 -27.73 7.90
C ASP A 398 10.32 -26.50 8.84
N ASN A 399 9.24 -26.25 9.60
CA ASN A 399 9.14 -25.14 10.52
C ASN A 399 10.04 -25.22 11.76
N ALA A 400 10.63 -26.38 12.02
CA ALA A 400 11.54 -26.52 13.15
C ALA A 400 12.85 -25.77 12.91
N LYS A 401 13.13 -25.39 11.64
CA LYS A 401 14.32 -24.64 11.27
C LYS A 401 14.00 -23.14 11.13
N PRO A 402 14.93 -22.25 11.53
CA PRO A 402 14.81 -20.81 11.25
C PRO A 402 14.69 -20.54 9.73
N LEU A 403 13.96 -19.51 9.34
CA LEU A 403 13.75 -19.13 7.93
C LEU A 403 15.06 -19.00 7.14
N LYS A 404 16.09 -18.42 7.73
CA LYS A 404 17.43 -18.30 7.09
C LYS A 404 18.00 -19.67 6.70
N ARG A 405 17.86 -20.67 7.57
CA ARG A 405 18.34 -22.03 7.32
C ARG A 405 17.52 -22.71 6.22
N GLN A 406 16.21 -22.58 6.26
CA GLN A 406 15.33 -23.13 5.23
C GLN A 406 15.69 -22.57 3.85
N LEU A 407 15.88 -21.25 3.75
CA LEU A 407 16.27 -20.58 2.49
C LEU A 407 17.66 -21.03 2.01
N PHE A 408 18.64 -21.09 2.93
CA PHE A 408 19.99 -21.54 2.60
C PHE A 408 19.98 -22.96 2.04
N ASP A 409 19.33 -23.90 2.74
CA ASP A 409 19.21 -25.30 2.31
C ASP A 409 18.52 -25.41 0.94
N LEU A 410 17.48 -24.60 0.70
CA LEU A 410 16.74 -24.55 -0.57
C LEU A 410 17.63 -24.03 -1.72
N ILE A 411 18.30 -22.90 -1.52
CA ILE A 411 19.18 -22.27 -2.52
C ILE A 411 20.34 -23.21 -2.85
N GLN A 412 20.94 -23.86 -1.84
CA GLN A 412 22.03 -24.81 -2.01
C GLN A 412 21.57 -26.07 -2.76
N LYS A 413 20.46 -26.68 -2.34
CA LYS A 413 19.90 -27.89 -2.97
C LYS A 413 19.64 -27.70 -4.46
N ASN A 414 19.18 -26.52 -4.85
CA ASN A 414 18.81 -26.21 -6.24
C ASN A 414 19.91 -25.47 -7.02
N SER A 415 21.12 -25.34 -6.45
CA SER A 415 22.28 -24.68 -7.09
C SER A 415 21.97 -23.24 -7.55
N LEU A 416 21.24 -22.47 -6.73
CA LEU A 416 20.74 -21.15 -7.07
C LEU A 416 21.60 -19.99 -6.53
N PHE A 417 22.82 -20.26 -6.06
CA PHE A 417 23.78 -19.19 -5.71
C PHE A 417 24.25 -18.45 -6.96
N GLU A 418 24.49 -17.15 -6.81
CA GLU A 418 24.83 -16.18 -7.86
C GLU A 418 23.72 -15.97 -8.92
N GLU A 419 22.57 -16.61 -8.76
CA GLU A 419 21.44 -16.39 -9.63
C GLU A 419 20.70 -15.09 -9.30
N GLU A 420 20.14 -14.47 -10.32
CA GLU A 420 19.31 -13.28 -10.19
C GLU A 420 17.84 -13.66 -9.96
N PHE A 421 17.27 -13.12 -8.92
CA PHE A 421 15.86 -13.27 -8.57
C PHE A 421 15.10 -11.96 -8.73
N VAL A 422 13.91 -12.05 -9.27
CA VAL A 422 12.90 -10.99 -9.14
C VAL A 422 12.10 -11.26 -7.87
N ILE A 423 12.31 -10.45 -6.83
CA ILE A 423 11.48 -10.53 -5.65
C ILE A 423 10.26 -9.64 -5.83
N VAL A 424 9.09 -10.24 -5.64
CA VAL A 424 7.80 -9.55 -5.66
C VAL A 424 7.19 -9.60 -4.28
N MET A 425 6.76 -8.44 -3.80
CA MET A 425 6.08 -8.29 -2.51
C MET A 425 4.71 -7.69 -2.75
N TRP A 426 3.64 -8.31 -2.24
CA TRP A 426 2.29 -7.83 -2.50
C TRP A 426 1.26 -8.25 -1.46
N GLU A 427 0.16 -7.52 -1.44
CA GLU A 427 -0.95 -7.75 -0.52
C GLU A 427 -2.30 -7.63 -1.22
N GLU A 428 -3.32 -8.22 -0.64
CA GLU A 428 -4.71 -8.26 -1.14
C GLU A 428 -5.32 -6.88 -1.34
N SER A 429 -4.82 -5.88 -0.66
CA SER A 429 -5.30 -4.49 -0.77
C SER A 429 -4.84 -3.76 -2.03
N GLY A 430 -3.96 -4.37 -2.81
CA GLY A 430 -3.47 -3.87 -4.09
C GLY A 430 -2.07 -3.26 -4.05
N GLY A 431 -1.38 -3.28 -2.90
CA GLY A 431 0.02 -2.88 -2.84
C GLY A 431 0.94 -3.91 -3.49
N HIS A 432 1.93 -3.45 -4.23
CA HIS A 432 2.96 -4.27 -4.88
C HIS A 432 4.31 -3.58 -4.86
N THR A 433 5.38 -4.35 -4.82
CA THR A 433 6.76 -3.86 -5.00
C THR A 433 7.58 -4.94 -5.69
N LEU A 434 8.50 -4.52 -6.53
CA LEU A 434 9.44 -5.38 -7.23
C LEU A 434 10.87 -4.91 -6.96
N ASN A 435 11.76 -5.84 -6.60
CA ASN A 435 13.20 -5.62 -6.49
C ASN A 435 13.94 -6.75 -7.22
N ILE A 436 15.24 -6.56 -7.47
CA ILE A 436 16.12 -7.58 -8.07
C ILE A 436 17.22 -7.90 -7.08
N LEU A 437 17.35 -9.18 -6.74
CA LEU A 437 18.29 -9.68 -5.74
C LEU A 437 19.15 -10.81 -6.31
N ASN A 438 20.37 -10.96 -5.80
CA ASN A 438 21.25 -12.10 -6.07
C ASN A 438 21.54 -12.85 -4.76
N ALA A 439 21.42 -14.17 -4.76
CA ALA A 439 21.78 -15.00 -3.62
C ALA A 439 23.30 -15.14 -3.53
N VAL A 440 23.91 -14.72 -2.42
CA VAL A 440 25.37 -14.73 -2.21
C VAL A 440 25.74 -15.44 -0.92
N GLY A 441 27.02 -15.83 -0.79
CA GLY A 441 27.54 -16.46 0.43
C GLY A 441 27.31 -17.97 0.47
N ALA A 442 27.61 -18.68 -0.64
CA ALA A 442 27.44 -20.13 -0.78
C ALA A 442 28.21 -21.00 0.23
N HIS A 443 29.27 -20.46 0.86
CA HIS A 443 30.20 -21.26 1.67
C HIS A 443 29.61 -21.70 3.02
N ASN A 444 28.79 -20.86 3.65
CA ASN A 444 28.15 -21.20 4.92
C ASN A 444 26.93 -20.30 5.18
N ILE A 445 26.09 -20.75 6.12
CA ILE A 445 24.85 -20.06 6.48
C ILE A 445 25.08 -18.65 7.07
N ASP A 446 26.21 -18.42 7.73
CA ASP A 446 26.46 -17.12 8.37
C ASP A 446 26.72 -16.04 7.33
N SER A 447 27.42 -16.40 6.23
CA SER A 447 27.69 -15.52 5.09
C SER A 447 26.51 -15.39 4.13
N PHE A 448 25.53 -16.30 4.20
CA PHE A 448 24.38 -16.31 3.30
C PHE A 448 23.49 -15.08 3.48
N ARG A 449 23.23 -14.38 2.40
CA ARG A 449 22.28 -13.29 2.25
C ARG A 449 21.93 -13.08 0.78
N PHE A 450 21.04 -12.12 0.53
CA PHE A 450 20.82 -11.58 -0.80
C PHE A 450 21.47 -10.20 -0.90
N ASP A 451 22.00 -9.87 -2.06
CA ASP A 451 22.53 -8.55 -2.40
C ASP A 451 21.72 -7.95 -3.55
N SER A 452 21.71 -6.64 -3.68
CA SER A 452 21.08 -5.92 -4.80
C SER A 452 22.04 -4.89 -5.39
N LYS A 453 22.00 -4.77 -6.72
CA LYS A 453 22.68 -3.70 -7.46
C LYS A 453 21.84 -2.43 -7.59
N PHE A 454 20.58 -2.48 -7.15
CA PHE A 454 19.62 -1.38 -7.19
C PHE A 454 19.33 -0.86 -5.77
N PRO A 455 18.97 0.40 -5.63
CA PRO A 455 18.32 0.88 -4.41
C PRO A 455 17.12 -0.01 -4.05
N ILE A 456 16.97 -0.33 -2.77
CA ILE A 456 15.92 -1.23 -2.28
C ILE A 456 14.70 -0.43 -1.87
N ILE A 457 13.54 -0.82 -2.40
CA ILE A 457 12.25 -0.25 -2.02
C ILE A 457 11.45 -1.31 -1.26
N ALA A 458 11.08 -1.02 -0.02
CA ALA A 458 10.42 -1.96 0.89
C ALA A 458 9.00 -1.54 1.30
N ASP A 459 8.40 -0.61 0.58
CA ASP A 459 6.98 -0.24 0.67
C ASP A 459 6.32 -0.34 -0.70
N LYS A 460 5.02 -0.11 -0.75
CA LYS A 460 4.21 -0.13 -1.97
C LYS A 460 4.81 0.75 -3.06
N TYR A 461 5.21 0.12 -4.13
CA TYR A 461 5.80 0.76 -5.31
C TYR A 461 5.34 0.06 -6.60
N PRO A 462 4.04 0.16 -6.95
CA PRO A 462 3.45 -0.67 -8.00
C PRO A 462 3.85 -0.26 -9.43
N VAL A 463 4.51 0.89 -9.61
CA VAL A 463 4.80 1.44 -10.94
C VAL A 463 5.66 0.50 -11.80
N PRO A 464 6.71 -0.18 -11.31
CA PRO A 464 7.41 -1.19 -12.11
C PRO A 464 6.49 -2.30 -12.61
N ALA A 465 5.64 -2.85 -11.73
CA ALA A 465 4.68 -3.88 -12.09
C ALA A 465 3.65 -3.37 -13.12
N LEU A 466 3.19 -2.13 -12.95
CA LEU A 466 2.26 -1.49 -13.90
C LEU A 466 2.86 -1.38 -15.30
N VAL A 467 4.12 -0.94 -15.42
CA VAL A 467 4.79 -0.85 -16.73
C VAL A 467 4.99 -2.23 -17.34
N LEU A 468 5.46 -3.19 -16.55
CA LEU A 468 5.70 -4.57 -17.04
C LEU A 468 4.42 -5.24 -17.52
N ILE A 469 3.32 -5.19 -16.75
CA ILE A 469 2.06 -5.80 -17.18
C ILE A 469 1.47 -5.09 -18.40
N THR A 470 1.58 -3.77 -18.50
CA THR A 470 1.15 -3.01 -19.67
C THR A 470 1.93 -3.41 -20.93
N GLU A 471 3.25 -3.59 -20.80
CA GLU A 471 4.11 -4.10 -21.89
C GLU A 471 3.70 -5.52 -22.30
N LEU A 472 3.44 -6.41 -21.34
CA LEU A 472 3.02 -7.79 -21.62
C LEU A 472 1.66 -7.83 -22.33
N ILE A 473 0.69 -7.03 -21.90
CA ILE A 473 -0.60 -6.90 -22.59
C ILE A 473 -0.39 -6.36 -24.02
N ALA A 474 0.45 -5.35 -24.19
CA ALA A 474 0.78 -4.80 -25.51
C ALA A 474 1.50 -5.80 -26.44
N ARG A 475 2.16 -6.83 -25.86
CA ARG A 475 2.72 -7.99 -26.60
C ARG A 475 1.69 -9.05 -26.95
N GLY A 476 0.46 -8.94 -26.45
CA GLY A 476 -0.61 -9.90 -26.71
C GLY A 476 -0.81 -10.94 -25.59
N HIS A 477 -0.14 -10.81 -24.43
CA HIS A 477 -0.45 -11.66 -23.29
C HIS A 477 -1.83 -11.32 -22.73
N GLU A 478 -2.58 -12.34 -22.36
CA GLU A 478 -3.91 -12.22 -21.77
C GLU A 478 -3.85 -12.59 -20.28
N ILE A 479 -4.27 -11.67 -19.41
CA ILE A 479 -4.29 -11.90 -17.95
C ILE A 479 -5.16 -13.12 -17.63
N SER A 480 -6.34 -13.23 -18.26
CA SER A 480 -7.28 -14.34 -18.07
C SER A 480 -6.71 -15.73 -18.40
N LYS A 481 -5.74 -15.81 -19.32
CA LYS A 481 -5.06 -17.07 -19.67
C LYS A 481 -3.85 -17.39 -18.80
N SER A 482 -3.38 -16.40 -18.05
CA SER A 482 -2.16 -16.52 -17.23
C SER A 482 -2.45 -16.90 -15.78
N ILE A 483 -3.72 -16.99 -15.39
CA ILE A 483 -4.21 -17.40 -14.06
C ILE A 483 -5.43 -18.31 -14.23
N ASP A 484 -5.83 -18.99 -13.18
CA ASP A 484 -7.12 -19.68 -13.17
C ASP A 484 -8.27 -18.65 -13.18
N TRP A 485 -8.82 -18.41 -14.36
CA TRP A 485 -9.87 -17.43 -14.57
C TRP A 485 -11.24 -17.88 -14.08
N SER A 486 -11.42 -19.17 -13.80
CA SER A 486 -12.64 -19.68 -13.19
C SER A 486 -12.84 -19.19 -11.75
N ILE A 487 -11.76 -18.78 -11.09
CA ILE A 487 -11.76 -18.26 -9.72
C ILE A 487 -11.78 -16.73 -9.71
N LYS A 488 -12.57 -16.15 -8.80
CA LYS A 488 -12.57 -14.71 -8.48
C LYS A 488 -12.17 -14.49 -7.03
N GLY A 489 -11.20 -13.59 -6.81
CA GLY A 489 -10.83 -13.11 -5.49
C GLY A 489 -11.51 -11.78 -5.18
N ILE A 490 -12.14 -11.66 -4.01
CA ILE A 490 -12.75 -10.41 -3.56
C ILE A 490 -12.69 -10.28 -2.03
N ASN A 491 -12.63 -9.03 -1.55
CA ASN A 491 -12.76 -8.74 -0.13
C ASN A 491 -14.06 -7.98 0.18
N ARG A 492 -14.58 -8.19 1.41
CA ARG A 492 -15.74 -7.50 1.96
C ARG A 492 -15.54 -7.31 3.46
N THR A 493 -16.21 -6.32 4.01
CA THR A 493 -16.20 -6.02 5.44
C THR A 493 -17.60 -6.08 6.00
N ILE A 494 -17.69 -6.42 7.28
CA ILE A 494 -18.94 -6.37 8.05
C ILE A 494 -18.72 -5.56 9.32
N PRO A 495 -19.69 -4.73 9.70
CA PRO A 495 -19.63 -4.04 10.98
C PRO A 495 -19.58 -5.02 12.15
N ALA A 496 -18.66 -4.82 13.06
CA ALA A 496 -18.57 -5.58 14.32
C ALA A 496 -17.79 -4.76 15.35
N VAL A 497 -18.43 -4.46 16.46
CA VAL A 497 -17.76 -3.80 17.60
C VAL A 497 -16.78 -4.77 18.28
N ASP A 498 -15.84 -4.27 19.06
CA ASP A 498 -14.72 -5.07 19.60
C ASP A 498 -15.20 -6.29 20.41
N LYS A 499 -16.24 -6.14 21.20
CA LYS A 499 -16.85 -7.27 21.94
C LYS A 499 -17.33 -8.38 21.02
N GLN A 500 -17.94 -8.02 19.89
CA GLN A 500 -18.39 -9.00 18.88
C GLN A 500 -17.20 -9.63 18.17
N LYS A 501 -16.18 -8.85 17.80
CA LYS A 501 -14.96 -9.38 17.18
C LYS A 501 -14.31 -10.44 18.07
N ILE A 502 -14.11 -10.13 19.36
CA ILE A 502 -13.51 -11.06 20.34
C ILE A 502 -14.35 -12.33 20.45
N LYS A 503 -15.67 -12.21 20.54
CA LYS A 503 -16.58 -13.35 20.64
C LYS A 503 -16.50 -14.26 19.41
N ILE A 504 -16.52 -13.67 18.20
CA ILE A 504 -16.37 -14.41 16.94
C ILE A 504 -15.04 -15.18 16.95
N MET A 505 -13.93 -14.50 17.23
CA MET A 505 -12.60 -15.10 17.19
C MET A 505 -12.46 -16.23 18.21
N ASN A 506 -12.85 -16.01 19.46
CA ASN A 506 -12.75 -17.02 20.52
C ASN A 506 -13.62 -18.25 20.25
N ASN A 507 -14.84 -18.05 19.77
CA ASN A 507 -15.74 -19.15 19.47
C ASN A 507 -15.27 -19.95 18.26
N PHE A 508 -14.76 -19.26 17.23
CA PHE A 508 -14.31 -19.91 16.00
C PHE A 508 -12.99 -20.67 16.20
N ALA A 509 -12.11 -20.21 17.10
CA ALA A 509 -10.87 -20.91 17.46
C ALA A 509 -11.13 -22.35 17.97
N LYS A 510 -12.31 -22.63 18.55
CA LYS A 510 -12.71 -23.99 18.99
C LYS A 510 -12.86 -24.96 17.82
N ASN A 511 -12.96 -24.47 16.60
CA ASN A 511 -13.09 -25.25 15.38
C ASN A 511 -11.77 -25.45 14.63
N ASP A 512 -10.65 -25.02 15.20
CA ASP A 512 -9.34 -25.21 14.56
C ASP A 512 -9.06 -26.68 14.25
N ASN A 513 -8.56 -26.94 13.04
CA ASN A 513 -8.31 -28.26 12.47
C ASN A 513 -9.56 -29.19 12.35
N ARG A 514 -10.77 -28.63 12.45
CA ARG A 514 -12.03 -29.36 12.26
C ARG A 514 -12.63 -29.01 10.89
N THR A 515 -13.48 -29.92 10.41
CA THR A 515 -14.39 -29.66 9.29
C THR A 515 -15.73 -29.21 9.84
N ILE A 516 -16.24 -28.11 9.31
CA ILE A 516 -17.57 -27.58 9.62
C ILE A 516 -18.44 -27.63 8.38
N LEU A 517 -19.73 -27.90 8.56
CA LEU A 517 -20.71 -27.85 7.49
C LEU A 517 -21.40 -26.48 7.50
N ILE A 518 -21.33 -25.76 6.40
CA ILE A 518 -22.05 -24.50 6.19
C ILE A 518 -22.99 -24.68 5.01
N LYS A 519 -24.29 -24.77 5.30
CA LYS A 519 -25.29 -25.31 4.39
C LYS A 519 -24.90 -26.73 3.97
N ASP A 520 -24.61 -26.92 2.70
CA ASP A 520 -24.30 -28.20 2.04
C ASP A 520 -22.79 -28.32 1.65
N LYS A 521 -21.97 -27.35 2.04
CA LYS A 521 -20.51 -27.36 1.78
C LYS A 521 -19.71 -27.63 3.06
N GLU A 522 -18.75 -28.52 2.93
CA GLU A 522 -17.75 -28.79 3.98
C GLU A 522 -16.55 -27.83 3.86
N TYR A 523 -16.16 -27.24 5.00
CA TYR A 523 -15.00 -26.37 5.11
C TYR A 523 -14.05 -26.88 6.19
N LYS A 524 -12.81 -27.14 5.81
CA LYS A 524 -11.73 -27.33 6.78
C LYS A 524 -11.34 -25.99 7.36
N VAL A 525 -11.34 -25.88 8.68
CA VAL A 525 -10.96 -24.69 9.43
C VAL A 525 -9.48 -24.76 9.77
N SER A 526 -8.75 -23.65 9.59
CA SER A 526 -7.38 -23.48 10.08
C SER A 526 -7.27 -22.13 10.78
N ALA A 527 -6.83 -22.17 12.02
CA ALA A 527 -6.51 -20.95 12.77
C ALA A 527 -5.08 -20.51 12.45
N LEU A 528 -4.93 -19.29 12.00
CA LEU A 528 -3.67 -18.68 11.61
C LEU A 528 -3.40 -17.47 12.50
N SER A 529 -2.18 -16.99 12.51
CA SER A 529 -1.80 -15.84 13.32
C SER A 529 -0.94 -14.88 12.53
N ASP A 530 -1.33 -13.61 12.49
CA ASP A 530 -0.47 -12.53 12.02
C ASP A 530 0.28 -11.85 13.18
N ASN A 531 -0.01 -12.26 14.43
CA ASN A 531 0.57 -11.71 15.64
C ASN A 531 1.19 -12.81 16.53
N ILE A 532 2.18 -12.46 17.37
CA ILE A 532 2.97 -13.44 18.14
C ILE A 532 2.12 -14.22 19.15
N ASN A 533 1.11 -13.59 19.73
CA ASN A 533 0.40 -14.10 20.88
C ASN A 533 -1.08 -14.41 20.65
N THR A 534 -1.63 -14.15 19.46
CA THR A 534 -3.06 -14.31 19.21
C THR A 534 -3.34 -14.92 17.85
N ILE A 535 -4.25 -15.88 17.82
CA ILE A 535 -4.87 -16.33 16.58
C ILE A 535 -5.85 -15.25 16.16
N ASP A 536 -5.63 -14.66 15.00
CA ASP A 536 -6.38 -13.51 14.51
C ASP A 536 -6.82 -13.61 13.05
N ILE A 537 -6.45 -14.71 12.36
CA ILE A 537 -6.91 -15.04 11.03
C ILE A 537 -7.46 -16.46 11.02
N PHE A 538 -8.62 -16.65 10.42
CA PHE A 538 -9.16 -17.97 10.15
C PHE A 538 -9.26 -18.23 8.65
N GLN A 539 -8.84 -19.43 8.25
CA GLN A 539 -9.02 -19.95 6.91
C GLN A 539 -10.12 -20.99 6.91
N LEU A 540 -11.04 -20.88 5.96
CA LEU A 540 -12.02 -21.88 5.60
C LEU A 540 -11.70 -22.38 4.20
N LYS A 541 -11.37 -23.65 4.05
CA LYS A 541 -11.03 -24.25 2.77
C LYS A 541 -12.01 -25.34 2.40
N SER A 542 -12.69 -25.19 1.26
CA SER A 542 -13.46 -26.24 0.59
C SER A 542 -12.71 -26.74 -0.65
N ASN A 543 -13.33 -27.65 -1.41
CA ASN A 543 -12.74 -28.12 -2.67
C ASN A 543 -12.56 -27.01 -3.70
N ASN A 544 -13.47 -26.04 -3.74
CA ASN A 544 -13.55 -25.04 -4.81
C ASN A 544 -13.34 -23.60 -4.33
N SER A 545 -13.12 -23.41 -3.02
CA SER A 545 -12.94 -22.06 -2.48
C SER A 545 -12.04 -22.03 -1.24
N THR A 546 -11.40 -20.88 -1.07
CA THR A 546 -10.66 -20.54 0.15
C THR A 546 -11.16 -19.18 0.64
N LEU A 547 -11.60 -19.14 1.89
CA LEU A 547 -12.00 -17.90 2.55
C LEU A 547 -11.07 -17.63 3.73
N TYR A 548 -10.75 -16.36 3.90
CA TYR A 548 -10.10 -15.87 5.12
C TYR A 548 -11.01 -14.87 5.79
N PHE A 549 -11.01 -14.83 7.11
CA PHE A 549 -11.59 -13.72 7.85
C PHE A 549 -10.76 -13.37 9.07
N ARG A 550 -10.80 -12.10 9.42
CA ARG A 550 -10.06 -11.53 10.55
C ARG A 550 -10.70 -10.26 11.09
N PRO A 551 -10.54 -9.95 12.38
CA PRO A 551 -10.95 -8.65 12.91
C PRO A 551 -10.07 -7.54 12.27
N SER A 552 -10.67 -6.39 12.01
CA SER A 552 -9.91 -5.20 11.65
C SER A 552 -9.21 -4.64 12.88
N GLY A 553 -7.92 -4.34 12.75
CA GLY A 553 -7.17 -3.64 13.80
C GLY A 553 -7.45 -2.14 13.87
N THR A 554 -8.13 -1.58 12.86
CA THR A 554 -8.29 -0.13 12.69
C THR A 554 -9.74 0.35 12.68
N GLY A 555 -10.72 -0.55 12.68
CA GLY A 555 -12.13 -0.19 12.60
C GLY A 555 -13.06 -1.23 13.22
N PRO A 556 -14.32 -0.86 13.48
CA PRO A 556 -15.32 -1.74 14.07
C PRO A 556 -15.87 -2.70 13.01
N GLU A 557 -15.00 -3.54 12.45
CA GLU A 557 -15.35 -4.46 11.37
C GLU A 557 -14.57 -5.78 11.44
N VAL A 558 -15.14 -6.82 10.84
CA VAL A 558 -14.44 -8.06 10.46
C VAL A 558 -14.28 -8.06 8.94
N ARG A 559 -13.08 -8.38 8.47
CA ARG A 559 -12.74 -8.46 7.05
C ARG A 559 -12.80 -9.90 6.57
N PHE A 560 -13.39 -10.07 5.41
CA PHE A 560 -13.51 -11.35 4.71
C PHE A 560 -12.85 -11.25 3.34
N TYR A 561 -12.14 -12.32 2.99
CA TYR A 561 -11.49 -12.50 1.69
C TYR A 561 -11.91 -13.84 1.15
N ILE A 562 -12.45 -13.89 -0.05
CA ILE A 562 -12.82 -15.14 -0.71
C ILE A 562 -12.08 -15.27 -2.05
N PHE A 563 -11.60 -16.49 -2.29
CA PHE A 563 -11.15 -16.96 -3.61
C PHE A 563 -12.00 -18.17 -3.93
N GLY A 564 -13.00 -18.00 -4.79
CA GLY A 564 -14.00 -19.00 -5.12
C GLY A 564 -14.49 -18.87 -6.55
N ASP A 565 -15.40 -19.73 -6.93
CA ASP A 565 -16.00 -19.73 -8.28
C ASP A 565 -16.44 -18.32 -8.69
N ARG A 566 -16.06 -17.90 -9.89
CA ARG A 566 -16.25 -16.54 -10.41
C ARG A 566 -17.70 -16.11 -10.44
N GLU A 567 -18.62 -17.02 -10.70
CA GLU A 567 -20.04 -16.71 -10.79
C GLU A 567 -20.72 -16.71 -9.41
N THR A 568 -20.31 -17.59 -8.53
CA THR A 568 -21.01 -17.86 -7.25
C THR A 568 -20.30 -17.34 -6.01
N HIS A 569 -19.05 -16.86 -6.09
CA HIS A 569 -18.24 -16.46 -4.92
C HIS A 569 -18.90 -15.42 -4.00
N LEU A 570 -19.70 -14.51 -4.55
CA LEU A 570 -20.40 -13.51 -3.73
C LEU A 570 -21.53 -14.13 -2.90
N GLU A 571 -22.26 -15.07 -3.48
CA GLU A 571 -23.31 -15.79 -2.73
C GLU A 571 -22.70 -16.71 -1.68
N GLU A 572 -21.62 -17.39 -2.01
CA GLU A 572 -20.87 -18.19 -1.05
C GLU A 572 -20.37 -17.35 0.12
N LEU A 573 -19.77 -16.17 -0.17
CA LEU A 573 -19.34 -15.24 0.88
C LEU A 573 -20.50 -14.81 1.78
N LYS A 574 -21.66 -14.49 1.24
CA LYS A 574 -22.86 -14.14 2.03
C LYS A 574 -23.31 -15.29 2.92
N VAL A 575 -23.27 -16.51 2.42
CA VAL A 575 -23.64 -17.70 3.18
C VAL A 575 -22.72 -17.93 4.36
N VAL A 576 -21.41 -17.89 4.14
CA VAL A 576 -20.40 -18.02 5.21
C VAL A 576 -20.51 -16.87 6.20
N PHE A 577 -20.70 -15.65 5.71
CA PHE A 577 -20.92 -14.48 6.53
C PHE A 577 -22.11 -14.64 7.50
N ASN A 578 -23.27 -15.03 6.98
CA ASN A 578 -24.48 -15.23 7.79
C ASN A 578 -24.28 -16.36 8.81
N TYR A 579 -23.59 -17.43 8.42
CA TYR A 579 -23.25 -18.51 9.34
C TYR A 579 -22.39 -18.00 10.51
N ILE A 580 -21.32 -17.26 10.23
CA ILE A 580 -20.44 -16.72 11.27
C ILE A 580 -21.21 -15.76 12.18
N LYS A 581 -22.05 -14.90 11.61
CA LYS A 581 -22.88 -13.97 12.37
C LYS A 581 -23.87 -14.69 13.29
N LEU A 582 -24.51 -15.75 12.83
CA LEU A 582 -25.53 -16.48 13.61
C LEU A 582 -24.91 -17.35 14.71
N HIS A 583 -23.78 -17.97 14.45
CA HIS A 583 -23.21 -18.95 15.36
C HIS A 583 -22.11 -18.42 16.27
N TYR A 584 -21.44 -17.34 15.89
CA TYR A 584 -20.22 -16.88 16.56
C TYR A 584 -20.22 -15.39 16.96
N SER A 585 -21.22 -14.57 16.59
CA SER A 585 -21.28 -13.14 16.96
C SER A 585 -22.01 -12.83 18.28
#